data_de67dd58373136770c73b557573f8006
#
_entry.id   de67dd58373136770c73b557573f8006
#
_cell.length_a   1.000
_cell.length_b   1.000
_cell.length_c   1.000
_cell.angle_alpha   90.00
_cell.angle_beta   90.00
_cell.angle_gamma   90.00
#
_symmetry.space_group_name_H-M   'P 1'
#
loop_
_entity.id
_entity.type
_entity.pdbx_description
1 polymer ?
#
loop_
_entity_poly.entity_id
_entity_poly.type
_entity_poly.pdbx_seq_one_letter_code
_entity_poly.pdbx_strand_id
1 'polypeptide(L)'
;MESQERTAVFAELEREFVQAGGTAWPYLHDHFARFAATKREFDRTRTTGAGALLDIGAHWLHQSVLWAMDGWNAIAVDLPVTFEIACVRDIAARHAIRLLSNTNLEKPGALATLPGDSIDAVLFTEIIEHITFNPISLWREIHRILRPTGCLIVTTPNYYALRGRAWSPLRFATGRGGGLSTQSLLGEPTFSHHWKEYSRAELESYFAELSADFRVDKALHMPEYRPERFTSAIGKSVMAIETMIPGLRPNLHFEIGLRDKRHGVIAEPRW
;
A
#
# COMPACT_ATOMS: atom_id res chain seq x y z
N MET A 1 -6.87 -2.11 18.03
CA MET A 1 -8.24 -2.52 17.67
C MET A 1 -8.43 -3.96 18.14
N GLU A 2 -9.26 -4.17 19.11
CA GLU A 2 -9.56 -5.50 19.66
C GLU A 2 -10.41 -6.31 18.65
N SER A 3 -10.48 -7.64 18.84
CA SER A 3 -11.17 -8.54 17.88
C SER A 3 -12.64 -8.17 17.64
N GLN A 4 -13.35 -7.73 18.68
CA GLN A 4 -14.76 -7.33 18.57
C GLN A 4 -14.94 -6.01 17.79
N GLU A 5 -14.09 -5.02 18.03
CA GLU A 5 -14.08 -3.75 17.34
C GLU A 5 -13.75 -3.92 15.84
N ARG A 6 -12.76 -4.76 15.53
CA ARG A 6 -12.44 -5.12 14.16
C ARG A 6 -13.62 -5.76 13.42
N THR A 7 -14.39 -6.60 14.10
CA THR A 7 -15.58 -7.25 13.53
C THR A 7 -16.70 -6.24 13.26
N ALA A 8 -16.90 -5.27 14.15
CA ALA A 8 -17.88 -4.21 13.96
C ALA A 8 -17.53 -3.31 12.78
N VAL A 9 -16.28 -2.86 12.70
CA VAL A 9 -15.80 -2.02 11.57
C VAL A 9 -15.90 -2.78 10.24
N PHE A 10 -15.56 -4.06 10.20
CA PHE A 10 -15.73 -4.87 8.99
C PHE A 10 -17.20 -4.94 8.57
N ALA A 11 -18.12 -5.21 9.50
CA ALA A 11 -19.54 -5.31 9.21
C ALA A 11 -20.14 -3.97 8.73
N GLU A 12 -19.61 -2.85 9.20
CA GLU A 12 -20.00 -1.52 8.74
C GLU A 12 -19.52 -1.27 7.30
N LEU A 13 -18.25 -1.49 7.02
CA LEU A 13 -17.70 -1.41 5.66
C LEU A 13 -18.43 -2.37 4.70
N GLU A 14 -18.69 -3.60 5.11
CA GLU A 14 -19.41 -4.58 4.30
C GLU A 14 -20.80 -4.04 3.90
N ARG A 15 -21.54 -3.49 4.84
CA ARG A 15 -22.87 -2.88 4.55
C ARG A 15 -22.75 -1.75 3.54
N GLU A 16 -21.77 -0.88 3.66
CA GLU A 16 -21.52 0.22 2.75
C GLU A 16 -21.27 -0.27 1.31
N PHE A 17 -20.39 -1.26 1.15
CA PHE A 17 -20.04 -1.79 -0.16
C PHE A 17 -21.14 -2.65 -0.77
N VAL A 18 -21.91 -3.37 0.02
CA VAL A 18 -23.10 -4.10 -0.46
C VAL A 18 -24.19 -3.13 -0.90
N GLN A 19 -24.46 -2.05 -0.15
CA GLN A 19 -25.46 -1.04 -0.52
C GLN A 19 -25.10 -0.29 -1.80
N ALA A 20 -23.80 -0.08 -2.04
CA ALA A 20 -23.33 0.54 -3.27
C ALA A 20 -23.51 -0.36 -4.52
N GLY A 21 -23.87 -1.64 -4.33
CA GLY A 21 -24.17 -2.56 -5.43
C GLY A 21 -22.98 -3.00 -6.26
N GLY A 22 -21.76 -2.92 -5.71
CA GLY A 22 -20.54 -3.21 -6.42
C GLY A 22 -20.02 -4.64 -6.25
N THR A 23 -19.13 -5.05 -7.15
CA THR A 23 -18.34 -6.29 -7.05
C THR A 23 -17.16 -6.16 -6.07
N ALA A 24 -17.03 -5.02 -5.43
CA ALA A 24 -15.94 -4.68 -4.54
C ALA A 24 -15.94 -5.47 -3.21
N TRP A 25 -17.07 -6.08 -2.85
CA TRP A 25 -17.19 -6.84 -1.60
C TRP A 25 -16.21 -8.02 -1.47
N PRO A 26 -16.03 -8.90 -2.46
CA PRO A 26 -15.05 -9.99 -2.34
C PRO A 26 -13.63 -9.48 -2.09
N TYR A 27 -13.26 -8.36 -2.70
CA TYR A 27 -11.96 -7.74 -2.46
C TYR A 27 -11.83 -7.21 -1.03
N LEU A 28 -12.87 -6.54 -0.51
CA LEU A 28 -12.91 -6.12 0.89
C LEU A 28 -12.72 -7.31 1.83
N HIS A 29 -13.51 -8.37 1.65
CA HIS A 29 -13.42 -9.59 2.45
C HIS A 29 -11.99 -10.17 2.43
N ASP A 30 -11.36 -10.15 1.27
CA ASP A 30 -10.03 -10.69 1.09
C ASP A 30 -8.90 -9.85 1.68
N HIS A 31 -9.06 -8.53 1.72
CA HIS A 31 -7.98 -7.61 2.09
C HIS A 31 -8.22 -6.79 3.35
N PHE A 32 -9.41 -6.84 3.96
CA PHE A 32 -9.74 -6.07 5.15
C PHE A 32 -8.72 -6.25 6.29
N ALA A 33 -8.27 -7.48 6.52
CA ALA A 33 -7.29 -7.76 7.58
C ALA A 33 -5.98 -6.97 7.38
N ARG A 34 -5.55 -6.78 6.13
CA ARG A 34 -4.40 -5.94 5.77
C ARG A 34 -4.68 -4.46 6.03
N PHE A 35 -5.83 -3.96 5.56
CA PHE A 35 -6.22 -2.55 5.78
C PHE A 35 -6.27 -2.20 7.26
N ALA A 36 -6.93 -3.05 8.05
CA ALA A 36 -7.02 -2.89 9.51
C ALA A 36 -5.65 -3.00 10.20
N ALA A 37 -4.75 -3.86 9.70
CA ALA A 37 -3.40 -3.97 10.25
C ALA A 37 -2.57 -2.72 9.94
N THR A 38 -2.63 -2.21 8.72
CA THR A 38 -1.94 -0.97 8.30
C THR A 38 -2.37 0.20 9.17
N LYS A 39 -3.69 0.41 9.33
CA LYS A 39 -4.21 1.48 10.16
C LYS A 39 -3.82 1.33 11.64
N ARG A 40 -3.95 0.13 12.21
CA ARG A 40 -3.57 -0.15 13.59
C ARG A 40 -2.09 0.14 13.86
N GLU A 41 -1.19 -0.20 12.92
CA GLU A 41 0.23 0.08 13.08
C GLU A 41 0.54 1.57 13.06
N PHE A 42 -0.16 2.33 12.22
CA PHE A 42 -0.10 3.79 12.22
C PHE A 42 -0.62 4.39 13.53
N ASP A 43 -1.79 3.97 14.01
CA ASP A 43 -2.42 4.49 15.22
C ASP A 43 -1.57 4.25 16.49
N ARG A 44 -0.74 3.20 16.49
CA ARG A 44 0.20 2.93 17.61
C ARG A 44 1.32 3.94 17.74
N THR A 45 1.72 4.58 16.66
CA THR A 45 2.86 5.48 16.61
C THR A 45 2.46 6.94 16.60
N ARG A 46 1.19 7.21 16.26
CA ARG A 46 0.69 8.57 16.08
C ARG A 46 -0.59 8.80 16.87
N THR A 47 -0.48 9.69 17.85
CA THR A 47 -1.61 10.12 18.70
C THR A 47 -2.40 11.29 18.08
N THR A 48 -2.11 11.64 16.87
CA THR A 48 -2.74 12.77 16.18
C THR A 48 -4.13 12.40 15.70
N GLY A 49 -5.10 13.24 16.03
CA GLY A 49 -6.44 13.18 15.45
C GLY A 49 -6.44 13.25 13.92
N ALA A 50 -7.62 13.22 13.36
CA ALA A 50 -7.86 13.28 11.93
C ALA A 50 -7.13 14.44 11.23
N GLY A 51 -6.53 14.13 10.09
CA GLY A 51 -5.79 15.06 9.24
C GLY A 51 -6.16 14.87 7.76
N ALA A 52 -5.34 15.39 6.87
CA ALA A 52 -5.47 15.17 5.43
C ALA A 52 -4.74 13.88 5.02
N LEU A 53 -5.48 12.95 4.42
CA LEU A 53 -4.98 11.69 3.89
C LEU A 53 -4.91 11.73 2.38
N LEU A 54 -3.82 11.24 1.80
CA LEU A 54 -3.73 10.91 0.39
C LEU A 54 -3.57 9.40 0.23
N ASP A 55 -4.49 8.75 -0.47
CA ASP A 55 -4.44 7.33 -0.79
C ASP A 55 -4.11 7.16 -2.28
N ILE A 56 -2.89 6.70 -2.60
CA ILE A 56 -2.41 6.51 -3.97
C ILE A 56 -2.59 5.05 -4.34
N GLY A 57 -3.31 4.80 -5.44
CA GLY A 57 -3.76 3.47 -5.82
C GLY A 57 -4.96 3.02 -4.99
N ALA A 58 -5.89 3.94 -4.77
CA ALA A 58 -7.01 3.76 -3.84
C ALA A 58 -8.03 2.69 -4.28
N HIS A 59 -7.94 2.20 -5.52
CA HIS A 59 -8.79 1.14 -6.06
C HIS A 59 -10.27 1.43 -5.79
N TRP A 60 -10.99 0.53 -5.13
CA TRP A 60 -12.41 0.70 -4.78
C TRP A 60 -12.65 1.45 -3.45
N LEU A 61 -11.68 2.20 -2.96
CA LEU A 61 -11.74 3.08 -1.78
C LEU A 61 -11.85 2.37 -0.42
N HIS A 62 -11.66 1.06 -0.33
CA HIS A 62 -11.84 0.34 0.94
C HIS A 62 -10.99 0.92 2.06
N GLN A 63 -9.71 1.20 1.78
CA GLN A 63 -8.80 1.76 2.76
C GLN A 63 -9.10 3.24 3.00
N SER A 64 -9.38 4.01 1.94
CA SER A 64 -9.79 5.42 2.05
C SER A 64 -11.02 5.57 2.95
N VAL A 65 -12.05 4.71 2.79
CA VAL A 65 -13.27 4.72 3.63
C VAL A 65 -12.95 4.40 5.09
N LEU A 66 -12.13 3.38 5.34
CA LEU A 66 -11.71 3.01 6.70
C LEU A 66 -11.06 4.18 7.45
N TRP A 67 -10.29 5.02 6.76
CA TRP A 67 -9.69 6.20 7.35
C TRP A 67 -10.69 7.37 7.46
N ALA A 68 -11.56 7.54 6.46
CA ALA A 68 -12.59 8.57 6.49
C ALA A 68 -13.60 8.36 7.62
N MET A 69 -13.98 7.11 7.93
CA MET A 69 -14.83 6.75 9.08
C MET A 69 -14.20 7.16 10.42
N ASP A 70 -12.88 7.25 10.47
CA ASP A 70 -12.11 7.70 11.63
C ASP A 70 -11.84 9.23 11.60
N GLY A 71 -12.56 9.95 10.74
CA GLY A 71 -12.55 11.41 10.64
C GLY A 71 -11.44 12.00 9.75
N TRP A 72 -10.68 11.20 9.01
CA TRP A 72 -9.67 11.70 8.08
C TRP A 72 -10.30 12.33 6.84
N ASN A 73 -9.75 13.47 6.39
CA ASN A 73 -10.13 14.09 5.13
C ASN A 73 -9.37 13.37 3.99
N ALA A 74 -10.01 12.38 3.39
CA ALA A 74 -9.39 11.51 2.41
C ALA A 74 -9.44 12.07 0.99
N ILE A 75 -8.30 11.99 0.30
CA ILE A 75 -8.14 12.22 -1.12
C ILE A 75 -7.65 10.91 -1.73
N ALA A 76 -8.38 10.37 -2.68
CA ALA A 76 -8.06 9.12 -3.38
C ALA A 76 -7.51 9.42 -4.78
N VAL A 77 -6.37 8.83 -5.12
CA VAL A 77 -5.75 8.91 -6.45
C VAL A 77 -5.77 7.54 -7.08
N ASP A 78 -6.36 7.44 -8.28
CA ASP A 78 -6.36 6.21 -9.07
C ASP A 78 -6.58 6.51 -10.56
N LEU A 79 -6.59 5.47 -11.39
CA LEU A 79 -6.91 5.57 -12.81
C LEU A 79 -8.36 6.04 -13.02
N PRO A 80 -8.64 6.80 -14.09
CA PRO A 80 -10.00 7.26 -14.40
C PRO A 80 -11.02 6.12 -14.45
N VAL A 81 -10.65 4.98 -15.03
CA VAL A 81 -11.52 3.81 -15.15
C VAL A 81 -12.05 3.31 -13.80
N THR A 82 -11.26 3.42 -12.73
CA THR A 82 -11.69 3.07 -11.37
C THR A 82 -12.78 4.03 -10.87
N PHE A 83 -12.61 5.33 -11.12
CA PHE A 83 -13.53 6.37 -10.66
C PHE A 83 -14.76 6.56 -11.57
N GLU A 84 -14.81 5.90 -12.73
CA GLU A 84 -16.01 5.78 -13.56
C GLU A 84 -17.01 4.77 -13.02
N ILE A 85 -16.59 3.88 -12.12
CA ILE A 85 -17.45 2.87 -11.50
C ILE A 85 -18.47 3.58 -10.57
N ALA A 86 -19.76 3.33 -10.79
CA ALA A 86 -20.83 4.04 -10.06
C ALA A 86 -20.71 3.86 -8.55
N CYS A 87 -20.50 2.62 -8.07
CA CYS A 87 -20.41 2.37 -6.63
C CYS A 87 -19.20 3.08 -5.98
N VAL A 88 -18.10 3.27 -6.70
CA VAL A 88 -16.93 4.02 -6.19
C VAL A 88 -17.28 5.50 -5.99
N ARG A 89 -17.99 6.11 -6.96
CA ARG A 89 -18.46 7.49 -6.83
C ARG A 89 -19.47 7.67 -5.70
N ASP A 90 -20.40 6.73 -5.56
CA ASP A 90 -21.42 6.78 -4.52
C ASP A 90 -20.81 6.68 -3.11
N ILE A 91 -19.84 5.79 -2.93
CA ILE A 91 -19.08 5.65 -1.69
C ILE A 91 -18.25 6.90 -1.41
N ALA A 92 -17.53 7.41 -2.42
CA ALA A 92 -16.75 8.64 -2.28
C ALA A 92 -17.63 9.82 -1.85
N ALA A 93 -18.83 9.96 -2.43
CA ALA A 93 -19.78 11.01 -2.06
C ALA A 93 -20.28 10.87 -0.61
N ARG A 94 -20.61 9.65 -0.16
CA ARG A 94 -21.08 9.39 1.22
C ARG A 94 -20.02 9.73 2.27
N HIS A 95 -18.77 9.43 2.00
CA HIS A 95 -17.66 9.64 2.93
C HIS A 95 -16.87 10.93 2.67
N ALA A 96 -17.40 11.81 1.79
CA ALA A 96 -16.74 13.06 1.39
C ALA A 96 -15.27 12.86 0.92
N ILE A 97 -14.99 11.73 0.27
CA ILE A 97 -13.67 11.41 -0.29
C ILE A 97 -13.50 12.16 -1.62
N ARG A 98 -12.46 12.97 -1.71
CA ARG A 98 -12.12 13.67 -2.95
C ARG A 98 -11.44 12.70 -3.93
N LEU A 99 -12.00 12.52 -5.12
CA LEU A 99 -11.41 11.70 -6.17
C LEU A 99 -10.49 12.55 -7.06
N LEU A 100 -9.28 12.09 -7.28
CA LEU A 100 -8.28 12.69 -8.15
C LEU A 100 -7.81 11.67 -9.18
N SER A 101 -8.41 11.70 -10.38
CA SER A 101 -8.04 10.81 -11.49
C SER A 101 -6.65 11.15 -12.01
N ASN A 102 -5.78 10.15 -12.13
CA ASN A 102 -4.46 10.31 -12.70
C ASN A 102 -4.10 9.12 -13.59
N THR A 103 -3.71 9.39 -14.83
CA THR A 103 -3.32 8.36 -15.80
C THR A 103 -1.82 8.12 -15.85
N ASN A 104 -1.02 9.01 -15.24
CA ASN A 104 0.43 8.94 -15.37
C ASN A 104 1.13 9.64 -14.19
N LEU A 105 1.43 8.86 -13.15
CA LEU A 105 2.18 9.32 -11.98
C LEU A 105 3.67 9.57 -12.26
N GLU A 106 4.19 9.15 -13.41
CA GLU A 106 5.57 9.44 -13.83
C GLU A 106 5.76 10.91 -14.20
N LYS A 107 4.72 11.55 -14.71
CA LYS A 107 4.82 12.94 -15.17
C LYS A 107 5.11 13.90 -14.03
N PRO A 108 6.04 14.86 -14.22
CA PRO A 108 6.19 15.98 -13.30
C PRO A 108 4.86 16.71 -13.10
N GLY A 109 4.56 17.05 -11.85
CA GLY A 109 3.31 17.70 -11.50
C GLY A 109 2.07 16.81 -11.46
N ALA A 110 2.22 15.48 -11.44
CA ALA A 110 1.10 14.54 -11.34
C ALA A 110 0.15 14.84 -10.15
N LEU A 111 0.66 15.44 -9.08
CA LEU A 111 -0.10 15.84 -7.89
C LEU A 111 -0.11 17.37 -7.70
N ALA A 112 0.17 18.17 -8.74
CA ALA A 112 0.29 19.63 -8.65
C ALA A 112 -0.98 20.35 -8.16
N THR A 113 -2.14 19.72 -8.26
CA THR A 113 -3.40 20.26 -7.72
C THR A 113 -3.48 20.23 -6.19
N LEU A 114 -2.55 19.53 -5.53
CA LEU A 114 -2.44 19.46 -4.08
C LEU A 114 -1.41 20.51 -3.63
N PRO A 115 -1.75 21.36 -2.65
CA PRO A 115 -0.79 22.33 -2.11
C PRO A 115 0.42 21.64 -1.47
N GLY A 116 1.56 22.34 -1.40
CA GLY A 116 2.69 21.90 -0.59
C GLY A 116 2.31 21.86 0.89
N ASP A 117 2.93 20.96 1.65
CA ASP A 117 2.73 20.83 3.11
C ASP A 117 1.25 20.73 3.54
N SER A 118 0.45 20.06 2.74
CA SER A 118 -1.00 19.95 2.96
C SER A 118 -1.48 18.57 3.42
N ILE A 119 -0.64 17.54 3.30
CA ILE A 119 -1.00 16.14 3.59
C ILE A 119 -0.30 15.68 4.87
N ASP A 120 -1.07 15.08 5.78
CA ASP A 120 -0.58 14.54 7.04
C ASP A 120 -0.17 13.05 6.93
N ALA A 121 -0.88 12.29 6.09
CA ALA A 121 -0.54 10.90 5.81
C ALA A 121 -0.71 10.56 4.33
N VAL A 122 0.25 9.82 3.76
CA VAL A 122 0.17 9.27 2.42
C VAL A 122 0.15 7.74 2.53
N LEU A 123 -0.87 7.11 1.97
CA LEU A 123 -0.92 5.66 1.77
C LEU A 123 -0.35 5.32 0.39
N PHE A 124 0.66 4.47 0.39
CA PHE A 124 1.28 3.91 -0.79
C PHE A 124 1.37 2.39 -0.60
N THR A 125 0.19 1.77 -0.49
CA THR A 125 0.03 0.40 -0.02
C THR A 125 -0.18 -0.56 -1.18
N GLU A 126 0.73 -1.54 -1.33
CA GLU A 126 0.76 -2.49 -2.45
C GLU A 126 0.81 -1.80 -3.82
N ILE A 127 1.66 -0.81 -3.94
CA ILE A 127 1.84 -0.02 -5.17
C ILE A 127 3.28 -0.07 -5.67
N ILE A 128 4.26 -0.03 -4.77
CA ILE A 128 5.67 0.11 -5.15
C ILE A 128 6.16 -1.06 -6.02
N GLU A 129 5.61 -2.26 -5.84
CA GLU A 129 5.90 -3.45 -6.64
C GLU A 129 5.32 -3.42 -8.05
N HIS A 130 4.33 -2.54 -8.29
CA HIS A 130 3.67 -2.37 -9.58
C HIS A 130 4.28 -1.27 -10.45
N ILE A 131 5.22 -0.49 -9.91
CA ILE A 131 5.84 0.63 -10.63
C ILE A 131 6.72 0.10 -11.77
N THR A 132 6.41 0.55 -12.99
CA THR A 132 7.14 0.21 -14.23
C THR A 132 7.90 1.38 -14.83
N PHE A 133 7.83 2.54 -14.18
CA PHE A 133 8.42 3.80 -14.62
C PHE A 133 9.43 4.32 -13.59
N ASN A 134 10.20 5.35 -13.96
CA ASN A 134 11.09 6.01 -13.02
C ASN A 134 10.28 6.87 -12.02
N PRO A 135 10.23 6.51 -10.73
CA PRO A 135 9.32 7.14 -9.78
C PRO A 135 9.83 8.46 -9.18
N ILE A 136 10.98 8.99 -9.61
CA ILE A 136 11.58 10.19 -9.00
C ILE A 136 10.62 11.38 -9.02
N SER A 137 9.90 11.60 -10.13
CA SER A 137 8.91 12.68 -10.22
C SER A 137 7.78 12.52 -9.20
N LEU A 138 7.30 11.30 -9.01
CA LEU A 138 6.28 10.99 -8.00
C LEU A 138 6.81 11.24 -6.58
N TRP A 139 8.03 10.81 -6.27
CA TRP A 139 8.63 11.05 -4.95
C TRP A 139 8.87 12.53 -4.66
N ARG A 140 9.21 13.33 -5.68
CA ARG A 140 9.30 14.79 -5.56
C ARG A 140 7.95 15.41 -5.21
N GLU A 141 6.87 14.95 -5.83
CA GLU A 141 5.52 15.41 -5.51
C GLU A 141 5.08 14.98 -4.10
N ILE A 142 5.31 13.72 -3.72
CA ILE A 142 5.01 13.24 -2.35
C ILE A 142 5.81 14.04 -1.32
N HIS A 143 7.10 14.27 -1.54
CA HIS A 143 7.92 15.10 -0.67
C HIS A 143 7.37 16.53 -0.58
N ARG A 144 6.92 17.11 -1.67
CA ARG A 144 6.37 18.48 -1.73
C ARG A 144 5.08 18.61 -0.92
N ILE A 145 4.15 17.67 -1.07
CA ILE A 145 2.81 17.75 -0.46
C ILE A 145 2.77 17.28 0.99
N LEU A 146 3.60 16.34 1.37
CA LEU A 146 3.63 15.77 2.73
C LEU A 146 4.19 16.81 3.70
N ARG A 147 3.52 17.03 4.83
CA ARG A 147 3.99 17.95 5.89
C ARG A 147 5.28 17.44 6.55
N PRO A 148 6.11 18.32 7.11
CA PRO A 148 7.31 17.90 7.86
C PRO A 148 7.03 16.95 9.03
N THR A 149 5.81 16.97 9.59
CA THR A 149 5.36 16.03 10.62
C THR A 149 4.56 14.85 10.03
N GLY A 150 4.39 14.82 8.71
CA GLY A 150 3.60 13.85 8.00
C GLY A 150 4.27 12.47 7.92
N CYS A 151 3.50 11.48 7.50
CA CYS A 151 3.92 10.09 7.36
C CYS A 151 3.55 9.52 5.99
N LEU A 152 4.53 8.94 5.32
CA LEU A 152 4.31 8.06 4.19
C LEU A 152 4.28 6.62 4.69
N ILE A 153 3.19 5.91 4.40
CA ILE A 153 3.01 4.50 4.74
C ILE A 153 3.16 3.67 3.47
N VAL A 154 4.13 2.77 3.48
CA VAL A 154 4.37 1.85 2.36
C VAL A 154 4.17 0.42 2.83
N THR A 155 3.32 -0.32 2.14
CA THR A 155 3.25 -1.78 2.29
C THR A 155 3.52 -2.46 0.95
N THR A 156 4.13 -3.65 1.00
CA THR A 156 4.47 -4.43 -0.19
C THR A 156 4.76 -5.88 0.20
N PRO A 157 4.64 -6.85 -0.70
CA PRO A 157 5.12 -8.20 -0.46
C PRO A 157 6.61 -8.22 -0.14
N ASN A 158 6.99 -9.11 0.79
CA ASN A 158 8.40 -9.33 1.13
C ASN A 158 9.06 -10.30 0.14
N TYR A 159 10.09 -9.87 -0.56
CA TYR A 159 10.84 -10.71 -1.48
C TYR A 159 11.32 -12.03 -0.85
N TYR A 160 11.76 -11.98 0.42
CA TYR A 160 12.24 -13.15 1.16
C TYR A 160 11.15 -13.92 1.91
N ALA A 161 9.87 -13.64 1.64
CA ALA A 161 8.79 -14.44 2.20
C ALA A 161 9.01 -15.94 1.95
N LEU A 162 8.79 -16.78 2.96
CA LEU A 162 9.06 -18.23 2.83
C LEU A 162 8.28 -18.88 1.67
N ARG A 163 7.08 -18.35 1.37
CA ARG A 163 6.24 -18.77 0.25
C ARG A 163 6.43 -17.91 -1.01
N GLY A 164 7.39 -17.00 -0.97
CA GLY A 164 7.68 -16.06 -2.04
C GLY A 164 8.51 -16.65 -3.18
N ARG A 165 8.83 -15.80 -4.13
CA ARG A 165 9.55 -16.18 -5.35
C ARG A 165 11.01 -16.57 -5.10
N ALA A 166 11.65 -16.03 -4.05
CA ALA A 166 13.04 -16.28 -3.72
C ALA A 166 13.34 -17.76 -3.45
N TRP A 167 12.38 -18.51 -2.91
CA TRP A 167 12.57 -19.86 -2.41
C TRP A 167 11.88 -20.96 -3.25
N SER A 168 11.64 -20.72 -4.52
CA SER A 168 10.93 -21.69 -5.36
C SER A 168 11.84 -22.76 -5.98
N PRO A 169 12.02 -23.94 -5.36
CA PRO A 169 12.85 -25.01 -5.91
C PRO A 169 12.28 -25.56 -7.22
N LEU A 170 10.94 -25.52 -7.39
CA LEU A 170 10.30 -25.96 -8.62
C LEU A 170 10.67 -25.08 -9.82
N ARG A 171 10.77 -23.76 -9.63
CA ARG A 171 11.21 -22.84 -10.68
C ARG A 171 12.65 -23.11 -11.07
N PHE A 172 13.52 -23.34 -10.09
CA PHE A 172 14.91 -23.72 -10.33
C PHE A 172 14.99 -25.05 -11.11
N ALA A 173 14.29 -26.08 -10.64
CA ALA A 173 14.30 -27.42 -11.27
C ALA A 173 13.73 -27.42 -12.69
N THR A 174 12.79 -26.55 -13.00
CA THR A 174 12.16 -26.45 -14.32
C THR A 174 12.80 -25.42 -15.25
N GLY A 175 13.87 -24.71 -14.79
CA GLY A 175 14.51 -23.62 -15.54
C GLY A 175 13.60 -22.41 -15.77
N ARG A 176 12.48 -22.33 -15.09
CA ARG A 176 11.55 -21.19 -15.16
C ARG A 176 12.03 -20.10 -14.23
N GLY A 177 12.58 -19.03 -14.77
CA GLY A 177 13.17 -17.92 -14.00
C GLY A 177 12.26 -17.29 -12.95
N GLY A 178 12.84 -16.46 -12.11
CA GLY A 178 12.19 -15.87 -10.93
C GLY A 178 11.22 -14.72 -11.18
N GLY A 179 11.00 -14.30 -12.43
CA GLY A 179 10.13 -13.18 -12.78
C GLY A 179 8.63 -13.53 -12.90
N LEU A 180 7.91 -12.70 -13.61
CA LEU A 180 6.52 -12.95 -13.99
C LEU A 180 6.42 -14.18 -14.90
N SER A 181 5.31 -14.91 -14.82
CA SER A 181 5.06 -16.01 -15.74
C SER A 181 4.70 -15.45 -17.13
N THR A 182 5.04 -16.20 -18.18
CA THR A 182 4.64 -15.81 -19.55
C THR A 182 3.12 -15.69 -19.68
N GLN A 183 2.37 -16.52 -18.98
CA GLN A 183 0.91 -16.48 -18.98
C GLN A 183 0.39 -15.18 -18.36
N SER A 184 0.93 -14.77 -17.21
CA SER A 184 0.56 -13.47 -16.59
C SER A 184 0.95 -12.30 -17.50
N LEU A 185 2.17 -12.30 -18.04
CA LEU A 185 2.64 -11.24 -18.95
C LEU A 185 1.74 -11.05 -20.18
N LEU A 186 1.17 -12.12 -20.71
CA LEU A 186 0.34 -12.08 -21.92
C LEU A 186 -1.16 -11.93 -21.62
N GLY A 187 -1.61 -12.33 -20.43
CA GLY A 187 -3.03 -12.43 -20.09
C GLY A 187 -3.56 -11.36 -19.13
N GLU A 188 -2.68 -10.65 -18.45
CA GLU A 188 -3.07 -9.67 -17.41
C GLU A 188 -2.62 -8.25 -17.78
N PRO A 189 -3.34 -7.21 -17.34
CA PRO A 189 -2.92 -5.83 -17.54
C PRO A 189 -1.58 -5.54 -16.84
N THR A 190 -0.76 -4.69 -17.45
CA THR A 190 0.57 -4.32 -16.95
C THR A 190 0.57 -3.85 -15.48
N PHE A 191 -0.46 -3.12 -15.07
CA PHE A 191 -0.57 -2.59 -13.71
C PHE A 191 -0.93 -3.63 -12.65
N SER A 192 -1.31 -4.87 -13.04
CA SER A 192 -1.56 -5.97 -12.08
C SER A 192 -0.31 -6.79 -11.77
N HIS A 193 0.81 -6.52 -12.44
CA HIS A 193 2.03 -7.28 -12.28
C HIS A 193 2.91 -6.76 -11.15
N HIS A 194 3.41 -7.67 -10.30
CA HIS A 194 4.51 -7.35 -9.39
C HIS A 194 5.83 -7.39 -10.16
N TRP A 195 6.27 -6.23 -10.63
CA TRP A 195 7.50 -6.11 -11.39
C TRP A 195 8.74 -6.26 -10.52
N LYS A 196 8.72 -5.68 -9.33
CA LYS A 196 9.81 -5.80 -8.37
C LYS A 196 9.26 -5.97 -6.96
N GLU A 197 9.51 -7.12 -6.35
CA GLU A 197 9.33 -7.31 -4.92
C GLU A 197 10.59 -6.86 -4.19
N TYR A 198 10.42 -6.27 -3.03
CA TYR A 198 11.50 -5.67 -2.25
C TYR A 198 11.76 -6.46 -0.97
N SER A 199 13.03 -6.49 -0.55
CA SER A 199 13.39 -6.82 0.82
C SER A 199 13.32 -5.59 1.72
N ARG A 200 13.30 -5.81 3.02
CA ARG A 200 13.36 -4.72 4.00
C ARG A 200 14.60 -3.83 3.79
N ALA A 201 15.78 -4.43 3.64
CA ALA A 201 17.02 -3.69 3.47
C ALA A 201 17.04 -2.87 2.18
N GLU A 202 16.47 -3.40 1.08
CA GLU A 202 16.35 -2.65 -0.17
C GLU A 202 15.45 -1.41 0.00
N LEU A 203 14.33 -1.51 0.71
CA LEU A 203 13.46 -0.34 0.94
C LEU A 203 14.12 0.69 1.88
N GLU A 204 14.82 0.25 2.91
CA GLU A 204 15.59 1.15 3.78
C GLU A 204 16.65 1.94 2.95
N SER A 205 17.39 1.27 2.08
CA SER A 205 18.36 1.91 1.17
C SER A 205 17.66 2.81 0.15
N TYR A 206 16.55 2.35 -0.41
CA TYR A 206 15.78 3.07 -1.42
C TYR A 206 15.37 4.47 -0.93
N PHE A 207 14.79 4.58 0.25
CA PHE A 207 14.38 5.87 0.80
C PHE A 207 15.57 6.73 1.25
N ALA A 208 16.66 6.12 1.73
CA ALA A 208 17.89 6.84 2.05
C ALA A 208 18.56 7.44 0.81
N GLU A 209 18.52 6.75 -0.32
CA GLU A 209 19.07 7.23 -1.59
C GLU A 209 18.19 8.31 -2.25
N LEU A 210 16.87 8.28 -2.02
CA LEU A 210 15.97 9.31 -2.55
C LEU A 210 16.23 10.68 -1.94
N SER A 211 16.37 10.75 -0.62
CA SER A 211 16.58 11.99 0.09
C SER A 211 17.03 11.77 1.54
N ALA A 212 17.93 12.62 2.02
CA ALA A 212 18.29 12.68 3.44
C ALA A 212 17.12 13.20 4.33
N ASP A 213 16.08 13.75 3.72
CA ASP A 213 14.87 14.19 4.43
C ASP A 213 13.95 13.03 4.81
N PHE A 214 13.97 11.95 4.03
CA PHE A 214 13.20 10.74 4.35
C PHE A 214 13.86 9.95 5.47
N ARG A 215 13.08 9.63 6.48
CA ARG A 215 13.52 8.82 7.61
C ARG A 215 12.58 7.64 7.80
N VAL A 216 13.11 6.43 7.74
CA VAL A 216 12.36 5.25 8.12
C VAL A 216 12.17 5.25 9.64
N ASP A 217 10.97 5.61 10.09
CA ASP A 217 10.62 5.65 11.51
C ASP A 217 10.24 4.25 12.02
N LYS A 218 9.67 3.43 11.13
CA LYS A 218 9.23 2.08 11.45
C LYS A 218 9.37 1.17 10.23
N ALA A 219 9.91 -0.03 10.42
CA ALA A 219 9.99 -1.06 9.41
C ALA A 219 9.65 -2.42 10.03
N LEU A 220 8.59 -3.06 9.58
CA LEU A 220 8.09 -4.31 10.13
C LEU A 220 7.96 -5.38 9.04
N HIS A 221 8.26 -6.62 9.43
CA HIS A 221 7.81 -7.80 8.71
C HIS A 221 6.46 -8.21 9.27
N MET A 222 5.39 -8.03 8.49
CA MET A 222 4.03 -8.33 8.90
C MET A 222 3.69 -9.79 8.63
N PRO A 223 2.98 -10.45 9.56
CA PRO A 223 2.57 -11.84 9.38
C PRO A 223 1.51 -11.98 8.29
N GLU A 224 1.17 -13.22 7.99
CA GLU A 224 0.00 -13.51 7.16
C GLU A 224 -1.27 -12.89 7.77
N TYR A 225 -1.99 -12.14 6.95
CA TYR A 225 -3.19 -11.46 7.41
C TYR A 225 -4.40 -12.38 7.58
N ARG A 226 -4.39 -13.54 6.89
CA ARG A 226 -5.45 -14.55 6.95
C ARG A 226 -4.89 -15.95 7.23
N PRO A 227 -4.36 -16.16 8.44
CA PRO A 227 -3.75 -17.44 8.83
C PRO A 227 -4.75 -18.62 8.79
N GLU A 228 -6.05 -18.35 8.92
CA GLU A 228 -7.12 -19.34 8.85
C GLU A 228 -7.21 -20.07 7.49
N ARG A 229 -6.66 -19.50 6.43
CA ARG A 229 -6.57 -20.16 5.11
C ARG A 229 -5.58 -21.32 5.07
N PHE A 230 -4.65 -21.38 6.03
CA PHE A 230 -3.59 -22.39 6.09
C PHE A 230 -3.96 -23.54 7.03
N THR A 231 -4.91 -24.36 6.62
CA THR A 231 -5.45 -25.46 7.47
C THR A 231 -4.62 -26.75 7.39
N SER A 232 -3.83 -26.96 6.32
CA SER A 232 -2.99 -28.14 6.15
C SER A 232 -1.83 -28.18 7.16
N ALA A 233 -1.31 -29.38 7.45
CA ALA A 233 -0.15 -29.53 8.32
C ALA A 233 1.07 -28.78 7.79
N ILE A 234 1.31 -28.81 6.48
CA ILE A 234 2.38 -28.03 5.83
C ILE A 234 2.15 -26.54 6.01
N GLY A 235 0.92 -26.05 5.76
CA GLY A 235 0.58 -24.64 5.95
C GLY A 235 0.81 -24.17 7.38
N LYS A 236 0.41 -24.95 8.38
CA LYS A 236 0.66 -24.66 9.79
C LYS A 236 2.14 -24.65 10.15
N SER A 237 2.93 -25.57 9.58
CA SER A 237 4.39 -25.59 9.76
C SER A 237 5.06 -24.35 9.16
N VAL A 238 4.65 -23.94 7.98
CA VAL A 238 5.12 -22.69 7.34
C VAL A 238 4.80 -21.49 8.20
N MET A 239 3.57 -21.37 8.70
CA MET A 239 3.15 -20.28 9.60
C MET A 239 3.98 -20.25 10.91
N ALA A 240 4.30 -21.42 11.46
CA ALA A 240 5.15 -21.51 12.63
C ALA A 240 6.57 -20.98 12.36
N ILE A 241 7.17 -21.34 11.21
CA ILE A 241 8.50 -20.84 10.81
C ILE A 241 8.46 -19.32 10.60
N GLU A 242 7.47 -18.79 9.90
CA GLU A 242 7.29 -17.34 9.69
C GLU A 242 7.11 -16.58 11.03
N THR A 243 6.50 -17.22 12.03
CA THR A 243 6.38 -16.64 13.38
C THR A 243 7.74 -16.59 14.08
N MET A 244 8.54 -17.64 13.98
CA MET A 244 9.86 -17.74 14.61
C MET A 244 10.92 -16.87 13.93
N ILE A 245 10.81 -16.70 12.59
CA ILE A 245 11.79 -15.96 11.79
C ILE A 245 11.08 -14.82 11.06
N PRO A 246 10.95 -13.63 11.69
CA PRO A 246 10.19 -12.50 11.12
C PRO A 246 10.61 -12.11 9.70
N GLY A 247 11.89 -12.24 9.35
CA GLY A 247 12.39 -11.94 7.99
C GLY A 247 11.77 -12.79 6.88
N LEU A 248 11.13 -13.92 7.21
CA LEU A 248 10.44 -14.80 6.27
C LEU A 248 8.93 -14.54 6.16
N ARG A 249 8.40 -13.57 6.91
CA ARG A 249 6.98 -13.18 6.86
C ARG A 249 6.63 -12.58 5.51
N PRO A 250 5.38 -12.74 5.05
CA PRO A 250 4.98 -12.44 3.67
C PRO A 250 4.95 -10.95 3.31
N ASN A 251 4.80 -10.05 4.29
CA ASN A 251 4.52 -8.64 4.00
C ASN A 251 5.49 -7.71 4.73
N LEU A 252 5.73 -6.55 4.13
CA LEU A 252 6.47 -5.44 4.73
C LEU A 252 5.53 -4.27 5.01
N HIS A 253 5.78 -3.56 6.11
CA HIS A 253 5.13 -2.32 6.46
C HIS A 253 6.19 -1.30 6.89
N PHE A 254 6.16 -0.15 6.23
CA PHE A 254 7.07 0.96 6.50
C PHE A 254 6.27 2.22 6.84
N GLU A 255 6.76 2.94 7.85
CA GLU A 255 6.35 4.31 8.12
C GLU A 255 7.58 5.21 7.95
N ILE A 256 7.47 6.16 7.04
CA ILE A 256 8.55 7.05 6.63
C ILE A 256 8.12 8.49 6.92
N GLY A 257 8.84 9.15 7.82
CA GLY A 257 8.64 10.55 8.15
C GLY A 257 9.54 11.46 7.34
N LEU A 258 9.16 12.74 7.23
CA LEU A 258 10.05 13.81 6.79
C LEU A 258 10.63 14.53 8.01
N ARG A 259 11.95 14.76 8.00
CA ARG A 259 12.60 15.53 9.08
C ARG A 259 12.37 17.03 8.91
N ASP A 260 12.95 17.61 7.88
CA ASP A 260 13.05 19.06 7.74
C ASP A 260 12.82 19.61 6.34
N LYS A 261 12.60 18.81 5.33
CA LYS A 261 12.50 19.21 3.90
C LYS A 261 13.63 20.14 3.40
N ARG A 262 14.85 19.91 3.86
CA ARG A 262 16.01 20.78 3.54
C ARG A 262 16.71 20.38 2.25
N HIS A 263 16.65 19.09 1.88
CA HIS A 263 17.46 18.54 0.79
C HIS A 263 16.64 18.24 -0.45
N GLY A 264 15.31 18.04 -0.29
CA GLY A 264 14.47 17.60 -1.39
C GLY A 264 14.80 16.17 -1.85
N VAL A 265 14.20 15.73 -2.93
CA VAL A 265 14.53 14.46 -3.59
C VAL A 265 15.70 14.71 -4.53
N ILE A 266 16.89 14.22 -4.14
CA ILE A 266 18.17 14.49 -4.82
C ILE A 266 18.49 13.47 -5.92
N ALA A 267 17.83 12.30 -5.92
CA ALA A 267 18.02 11.30 -6.95
C ALA A 267 17.69 11.88 -8.34
N GLU A 268 18.58 11.70 -9.30
CA GLU A 268 18.40 12.09 -10.69
C GLU A 268 18.75 10.93 -11.62
N PRO A 269 17.96 10.70 -12.68
CA PRO A 269 18.32 9.72 -13.69
C PRO A 269 19.65 10.12 -14.34
N ARG A 270 20.59 9.17 -14.42
CA ARG A 270 21.83 9.35 -15.19
C ARG A 270 21.65 8.67 -16.53
N TRP A 271 21.87 9.39 -17.58
CA TRP A 271 21.89 8.89 -18.97
C TRP A 271 23.31 8.56 -19.37
#